data_db927c612daaf685221ee7a968fb39cd
#
_entry.id   db927c612daaf685221ee7a968fb39cd
#
_cell.length_a   1.000
_cell.length_b   1.000
_cell.length_c   1.000
_cell.angle_alpha   90.00
_cell.angle_beta   90.00
_cell.angle_gamma   90.00
#
_symmetry.space_group_name_H-M   'P 1'
#
loop_
_entity.id
_entity.type
_entity.pdbx_description
1 polymer ?
#
loop_
_entity_poly.entity_id
_entity_poly.type
_entity_poly.pdbx_seq_one_letter_code
_entity_poly.pdbx_strand_id
1 'polypeptide(L)'
;MSVKRQKVLLIEDNQDIRESTAEVLELADFTVFTADNGKKGVELALANIPDIILCDIMMPELDGYGVLYMLNKNEVTANIPFIFLTAKAERADMRKGMEMGADDYLTKPFDDVELLSAIEMRLSKKDRALKNVRDSSSFEGLLNEAKSAKVLTDLSEKSRLRTYKKKQDIFTDGDQPQNVYLIKSGKVRTYMVYQDGREIISGIFSAGDFVGYESIMLNTPYQDTAEALDVTELYLIPKNDFNSLLYKDHGIAKKFIELLSGDIQGKKEQLLKLAYNSVRKRVADALVNMAEKFDGLEVETCEIKISRDDLAAMVGTANETISRTLADFKDEKLIEKEGSMIRVCSVEKLRRIKQ
;
A
#
# COMPACT_ATOMS: atom_id res chain seq x y z
N MET A 1 -1.87 -17.22 18.39
CA MET A 1 -1.42 -16.03 17.66
C MET A 1 -1.92 -14.83 18.43
N SER A 2 -1.05 -13.99 18.98
CA SER A 2 -1.44 -12.77 19.70
C SER A 2 -1.91 -11.75 18.68
N VAL A 3 -3.20 -11.45 18.66
CA VAL A 3 -3.75 -10.36 17.85
C VAL A 3 -3.13 -9.07 18.39
N LYS A 4 -2.38 -8.35 17.56
CA LYS A 4 -1.78 -7.06 17.94
C LYS A 4 -2.92 -6.06 18.13
N ARG A 5 -3.11 -5.59 19.38
CA ARG A 5 -4.13 -4.59 19.70
C ARG A 5 -3.81 -3.27 18.98
N GLN A 6 -4.81 -2.68 18.35
CA GLN A 6 -4.67 -1.37 17.72
C GLN A 6 -4.51 -0.28 18.77
N LYS A 7 -3.68 0.72 18.48
CA LYS A 7 -3.31 1.79 19.40
C LYS A 7 -4.17 3.03 19.15
N VAL A 8 -4.85 3.50 20.16
CA VAL A 8 -5.65 4.74 20.15
C VAL A 8 -4.96 5.78 21.03
N LEU A 9 -4.80 7.00 20.53
CA LEU A 9 -4.41 8.15 21.35
C LEU A 9 -5.65 9.03 21.57
N LEU A 10 -6.02 9.21 22.81
CA LEU A 10 -7.11 10.10 23.26
C LEU A 10 -6.52 11.35 23.89
N ILE A 11 -6.86 12.52 23.33
CA ILE A 11 -6.43 13.84 23.80
C ILE A 11 -7.68 14.60 24.27
N GLU A 12 -7.81 14.77 25.56
CA GLU A 12 -9.00 15.34 26.22
C GLU A 12 -8.58 15.99 27.52
N ASP A 13 -8.90 17.26 27.74
CA ASP A 13 -8.53 17.98 28.96
C ASP A 13 -9.43 17.65 30.16
N ASN A 14 -10.72 17.35 29.91
CA ASN A 14 -11.61 16.92 30.95
C ASN A 14 -11.32 15.52 31.44
N GLN A 15 -10.96 15.38 32.72
CA GLN A 15 -10.54 14.11 33.31
C GLN A 15 -11.64 13.04 33.26
N ASP A 16 -12.89 13.40 33.60
CA ASP A 16 -13.99 12.43 33.66
C ASP A 16 -14.33 11.88 32.29
N ILE A 17 -14.33 12.74 31.25
CA ILE A 17 -14.56 12.32 29.85
C ILE A 17 -13.40 11.48 29.37
N ARG A 18 -12.15 11.86 29.67
CA ARG A 18 -10.95 11.14 29.29
C ARG A 18 -10.92 9.73 29.88
N GLU A 19 -11.20 9.59 31.17
CA GLU A 19 -11.17 8.31 31.86
C GLU A 19 -12.33 7.40 31.39
N SER A 20 -13.56 7.91 31.29
CA SER A 20 -14.71 7.11 30.81
C SER A 20 -14.52 6.65 29.34
N THR A 21 -14.04 7.55 28.46
CA THR A 21 -13.79 7.21 27.08
C THR A 21 -12.64 6.20 26.94
N ALA A 22 -11.57 6.34 27.73
CA ALA A 22 -10.47 5.38 27.74
C ALA A 22 -10.91 3.98 28.19
N GLU A 23 -11.77 3.90 29.22
CA GLU A 23 -12.32 2.63 29.71
C GLU A 23 -13.14 1.91 28.62
N VAL A 24 -14.00 2.63 27.90
CA VAL A 24 -14.78 2.07 26.77
C VAL A 24 -13.85 1.52 25.68
N LEU A 25 -12.79 2.26 25.34
CA LEU A 25 -11.83 1.82 24.33
C LEU A 25 -11.01 0.62 24.77
N GLU A 26 -10.61 0.54 26.03
CA GLU A 26 -9.90 -0.61 26.61
C GLU A 26 -10.78 -1.87 26.65
N LEU A 27 -12.08 -1.71 26.98
CA LEU A 27 -13.07 -2.79 26.94
C LEU A 27 -13.29 -3.31 25.50
N ALA A 28 -13.12 -2.46 24.51
CA ALA A 28 -13.16 -2.82 23.08
C ALA A 28 -11.82 -3.35 22.52
N ASP A 29 -10.90 -3.75 23.40
CA ASP A 29 -9.62 -4.41 23.08
C ASP A 29 -8.57 -3.50 22.39
N PHE A 30 -8.70 -2.15 22.52
CA PHE A 30 -7.69 -1.21 22.07
C PHE A 30 -6.57 -1.02 23.12
N THR A 31 -5.37 -0.63 22.65
CA THR A 31 -4.30 -0.12 23.52
C THR A 31 -4.42 1.40 23.56
N VAL A 32 -4.81 1.97 24.70
CA VAL A 32 -5.13 3.39 24.83
C VAL A 32 -3.97 4.18 25.43
N PHE A 33 -3.62 5.29 24.79
CA PHE A 33 -2.73 6.32 25.33
C PHE A 33 -3.58 7.57 25.58
N THR A 34 -3.41 8.23 26.71
CA THR A 34 -4.19 9.41 27.05
C THR A 34 -3.31 10.64 27.29
N ALA A 35 -3.76 11.79 26.80
CA ALA A 35 -3.15 13.08 27.05
C ALA A 35 -4.21 14.07 27.60
N ASP A 36 -3.81 14.91 28.55
CA ASP A 36 -4.65 15.91 29.20
C ASP A 36 -4.55 17.30 28.55
N ASN A 37 -3.73 17.44 27.51
CA ASN A 37 -3.58 18.66 26.71
C ASN A 37 -2.96 18.36 25.34
N GLY A 38 -3.04 19.33 24.41
CA GLY A 38 -2.57 19.16 23.05
C GLY A 38 -1.07 18.97 22.92
N LYS A 39 -0.24 19.62 23.77
CA LYS A 39 1.24 19.45 23.69
C LYS A 39 1.65 18.03 24.01
N LYS A 40 1.15 17.49 25.12
CA LYS A 40 1.39 16.12 25.53
C LYS A 40 0.84 15.12 24.51
N GLY A 41 -0.31 15.46 23.89
CA GLY A 41 -0.88 14.69 22.79
C GLY A 41 0.09 14.56 21.60
N VAL A 42 0.70 15.65 21.15
CA VAL A 42 1.71 15.64 20.08
C VAL A 42 2.94 14.81 20.47
N GLU A 43 3.43 14.96 21.69
CA GLU A 43 4.59 14.18 22.19
C GLU A 43 4.28 12.66 22.18
N LEU A 44 3.11 12.28 22.69
CA LEU A 44 2.69 10.87 22.73
C LEU A 44 2.42 10.31 21.34
N ALA A 45 1.87 11.10 20.41
CA ALA A 45 1.68 10.70 19.03
C ALA A 45 3.02 10.35 18.34
N LEU A 46 4.04 11.18 18.54
CA LEU A 46 5.39 10.97 18.00
C LEU A 46 6.12 9.78 18.65
N ALA A 47 5.91 9.56 19.95
CA ALA A 47 6.58 8.49 20.69
C ALA A 47 5.99 7.11 20.42
N ASN A 48 4.65 7.00 20.30
CA ASN A 48 3.94 5.73 20.26
C ASN A 48 3.40 5.37 18.88
N ILE A 49 3.31 6.34 17.96
CA ILE A 49 2.77 6.20 16.60
C ILE A 49 1.44 5.42 16.65
N PRO A 50 0.34 6.06 17.12
CA PRO A 50 -0.95 5.40 17.26
C PRO A 50 -1.57 5.09 15.89
N ASP A 51 -2.49 4.14 15.85
CA ASP A 51 -3.23 3.78 14.65
C ASP A 51 -4.32 4.80 14.33
N ILE A 52 -4.85 5.48 15.36
CA ILE A 52 -5.86 6.55 15.27
C ILE A 52 -5.71 7.53 16.43
N ILE A 53 -6.10 8.81 16.21
CA ILE A 53 -6.10 9.88 17.21
C ILE A 53 -7.51 10.42 17.36
N LEU A 54 -7.98 10.50 18.62
CA LEU A 54 -9.19 11.18 19.04
C LEU A 54 -8.76 12.43 19.80
N CYS A 55 -9.25 13.61 19.42
CA CYS A 55 -8.79 14.85 20.01
C CYS A 55 -9.95 15.82 20.26
N ASP A 56 -10.09 16.31 21.49
CA ASP A 56 -10.96 17.43 21.74
C ASP A 56 -10.46 18.69 21.02
N ILE A 57 -11.39 19.49 20.54
CA ILE A 57 -11.09 20.76 19.89
C ILE A 57 -10.69 21.82 20.92
N MET A 58 -11.44 21.91 22.01
CA MET A 58 -11.36 23.02 22.97
C MET A 58 -10.50 22.63 24.16
N MET A 59 -9.20 22.78 24.04
CA MET A 59 -8.26 22.49 25.12
C MET A 59 -7.34 23.68 25.40
N PRO A 60 -6.86 23.84 26.66
CA PRO A 60 -5.90 24.87 27.02
C PRO A 60 -4.52 24.63 26.35
N GLU A 61 -3.72 25.66 26.24
CA GLU A 61 -2.36 25.72 25.70
C GLU A 61 -2.25 25.45 24.20
N LEU A 62 -2.70 24.30 23.72
CA LEU A 62 -2.73 23.93 22.29
C LEU A 62 -4.08 23.26 22.00
N ASP A 63 -4.90 23.91 21.20
CA ASP A 63 -6.20 23.40 20.77
C ASP A 63 -6.09 22.22 19.79
N GLY A 64 -7.17 21.52 19.54
CA GLY A 64 -7.18 20.35 18.66
C GLY A 64 -6.78 20.68 17.22
N TYR A 65 -7.05 21.89 16.73
CA TYR A 65 -6.61 22.33 15.39
C TYR A 65 -5.09 22.50 15.34
N GLY A 66 -4.50 23.05 16.41
CA GLY A 66 -3.05 23.15 16.55
C GLY A 66 -2.36 21.80 16.62
N VAL A 67 -2.98 20.83 17.32
CA VAL A 67 -2.49 19.44 17.35
C VAL A 67 -2.48 18.85 15.94
N LEU A 68 -3.60 18.90 15.22
CA LEU A 68 -3.71 18.39 13.85
C LEU A 68 -2.68 19.05 12.92
N TYR A 69 -2.51 20.37 13.00
CA TYR A 69 -1.53 21.09 12.18
C TYR A 69 -0.09 20.64 12.44
N MET A 70 0.28 20.43 13.72
CA MET A 70 1.62 19.97 14.08
C MET A 70 1.88 18.54 13.61
N LEU A 71 0.90 17.64 13.74
CA LEU A 71 1.00 16.25 13.33
C LEU A 71 1.04 16.11 11.81
N ASN A 72 0.29 16.93 11.07
CA ASN A 72 0.31 16.94 9.60
C ASN A 72 1.65 17.44 9.00
N LYS A 73 2.44 18.20 9.76
CA LYS A 73 3.79 18.62 9.34
C LYS A 73 4.86 17.56 9.50
N ASN A 74 4.57 16.49 10.22
CA ASN A 74 5.53 15.41 10.46
C ASN A 74 5.15 14.20 9.62
N GLU A 75 6.07 13.75 8.75
CA GLU A 75 5.86 12.65 7.81
C GLU A 75 5.40 11.33 8.48
N VAL A 76 5.80 11.11 9.73
CA VAL A 76 5.46 9.89 10.48
C VAL A 76 4.02 9.91 10.99
N THR A 77 3.49 11.09 11.32
CA THR A 77 2.15 11.25 11.93
C THR A 77 1.10 11.81 10.96
N ALA A 78 1.51 12.37 9.81
CA ALA A 78 0.63 13.01 8.84
C ALA A 78 -0.46 12.10 8.26
N ASN A 79 -0.23 10.78 8.26
CA ASN A 79 -1.16 9.79 7.72
C ASN A 79 -1.93 9.02 8.81
N ILE A 80 -1.84 9.46 10.08
CA ILE A 80 -2.61 8.85 11.16
C ILE A 80 -4.04 9.42 11.13
N PRO A 81 -5.09 8.58 11.02
CA PRO A 81 -6.47 9.06 11.07
C PRO A 81 -6.75 9.90 12.30
N PHE A 82 -7.42 11.04 12.10
CA PHE A 82 -7.67 12.03 13.14
C PHE A 82 -9.15 12.35 13.23
N ILE A 83 -9.75 12.08 14.38
CA ILE A 83 -11.15 12.37 14.69
C ILE A 83 -11.22 13.48 15.75
N PHE A 84 -11.95 14.54 15.47
CA PHE A 84 -12.24 15.55 16.47
C PHE A 84 -13.40 15.13 17.35
N LEU A 85 -13.26 15.37 18.66
CA LEU A 85 -14.35 15.33 19.64
C LEU A 85 -14.82 16.77 19.89
N THR A 86 -16.09 17.08 19.71
CA THR A 86 -16.58 18.47 19.82
C THR A 86 -17.89 18.58 20.59
N ALA A 87 -18.01 19.61 21.44
CA ALA A 87 -19.22 19.88 22.20
C ALA A 87 -20.35 20.55 21.38
N LYS A 88 -20.05 21.11 20.20
CA LYS A 88 -21.03 21.77 19.34
C LYS A 88 -20.60 21.70 17.84
N ALA A 89 -21.49 21.15 17.04
CA ALA A 89 -21.33 21.13 15.60
C ALA A 89 -21.83 22.44 14.97
N GLU A 90 -21.11 23.54 15.09
CA GLU A 90 -21.33 24.65 14.17
C GLU A 90 -20.76 24.24 12.81
N ARG A 91 -21.59 24.32 11.76
CA ARG A 91 -21.20 23.93 10.38
C ARG A 91 -19.92 24.61 9.89
N ALA A 92 -19.58 25.76 10.45
CA ALA A 92 -18.37 26.52 10.13
C ALA A 92 -17.11 25.85 10.71
N ASP A 93 -17.16 25.34 11.94
CA ASP A 93 -16.03 24.69 12.61
C ASP A 93 -15.76 23.30 12.02
N MET A 94 -16.80 22.54 11.70
CA MET A 94 -16.68 21.26 11.00
C MET A 94 -16.00 21.43 9.63
N ARG A 95 -16.38 22.48 8.86
CA ARG A 95 -15.78 22.75 7.55
C ARG A 95 -14.30 23.10 7.67
N LYS A 96 -13.94 23.94 8.65
CA LYS A 96 -12.56 24.34 8.92
C LYS A 96 -11.64 23.15 9.19
N GLY A 97 -12.06 22.22 10.03
CA GLY A 97 -11.21 21.07 10.34
C GLY A 97 -11.11 20.05 9.21
N MET A 98 -12.19 19.87 8.42
CA MET A 98 -12.13 19.03 7.19
C MET A 98 -11.18 19.66 6.17
N GLU A 99 -11.17 20.98 5.99
CA GLU A 99 -10.22 21.71 5.14
C GLU A 99 -8.77 21.58 5.65
N MET A 100 -8.57 21.39 6.97
CA MET A 100 -7.27 21.15 7.59
C MET A 100 -6.81 19.69 7.54
N GLY A 101 -7.66 18.77 7.04
CA GLY A 101 -7.29 17.38 6.86
C GLY A 101 -7.72 16.42 7.99
N ALA A 102 -8.70 16.78 8.81
CA ALA A 102 -9.32 15.83 9.73
C ALA A 102 -10.15 14.80 8.97
N ASP A 103 -10.17 13.56 9.46
CA ASP A 103 -10.92 12.48 8.83
C ASP A 103 -12.38 12.45 9.25
N ASP A 104 -12.71 12.87 10.49
CA ASP A 104 -14.07 12.86 11.02
C ASP A 104 -14.26 13.78 12.22
N TYR A 105 -15.56 13.89 12.64
CA TYR A 105 -16.02 14.58 13.82
C TYR A 105 -17.00 13.72 14.60
N LEU A 106 -16.87 13.70 15.91
CA LEU A 106 -17.82 13.10 16.82
C LEU A 106 -18.32 14.15 17.81
N THR A 107 -19.64 14.35 17.85
CA THR A 107 -20.27 15.39 18.67
C THR A 107 -20.56 14.87 20.07
N LYS A 108 -20.10 15.60 21.11
CA LYS A 108 -20.40 15.30 22.51
C LYS A 108 -21.81 15.80 22.87
N PRO A 109 -22.64 15.06 23.63
CA PRO A 109 -22.36 13.71 24.11
C PRO A 109 -22.53 12.66 23.00
N PHE A 110 -21.64 11.69 22.93
CA PHE A 110 -21.71 10.53 22.07
C PHE A 110 -21.90 9.26 22.90
N ASP A 111 -22.52 8.26 22.33
CA ASP A 111 -22.60 6.94 22.95
C ASP A 111 -21.43 6.03 22.53
N ASP A 112 -21.27 4.91 23.25
CA ASP A 112 -20.16 3.97 23.03
C ASP A 112 -20.19 3.38 21.61
N VAL A 113 -21.39 3.14 21.04
CA VAL A 113 -21.57 2.58 19.71
C VAL A 113 -21.16 3.59 18.65
N GLU A 114 -21.52 4.87 18.80
CA GLU A 114 -21.10 5.95 17.91
C GLU A 114 -19.58 6.11 17.90
N LEU A 115 -18.95 6.11 19.09
CA LEU A 115 -17.50 6.21 19.26
C LEU A 115 -16.79 5.05 18.55
N LEU A 116 -17.17 3.82 18.89
CA LEU A 116 -16.53 2.61 18.32
C LEU A 116 -16.77 2.50 16.80
N SER A 117 -17.98 2.83 16.34
CA SER A 117 -18.28 2.83 14.88
C SER A 117 -17.45 3.87 14.12
N ALA A 118 -17.26 5.08 14.67
CA ALA A 118 -16.42 6.10 14.04
C ALA A 118 -14.95 5.63 13.93
N ILE A 119 -14.42 5.03 14.99
CA ILE A 119 -13.05 4.49 15.03
C ILE A 119 -12.90 3.35 14.02
N GLU A 120 -13.78 2.34 14.08
CA GLU A 120 -13.73 1.18 13.18
C GLU A 120 -13.85 1.58 11.71
N MET A 121 -14.73 2.53 11.40
CA MET A 121 -14.91 3.05 10.04
C MET A 121 -13.61 3.70 9.52
N ARG A 122 -12.88 4.44 10.35
CA ARG A 122 -11.63 5.12 9.95
C ARG A 122 -10.45 4.16 9.90
N LEU A 123 -10.31 3.26 10.86
CA LEU A 123 -9.31 2.20 10.83
C LEU A 123 -9.52 1.25 9.65
N SER A 124 -10.78 0.83 9.41
CA SER A 124 -11.10 -0.01 8.24
C SER A 124 -10.90 0.72 6.91
N LYS A 125 -11.11 2.05 6.85
CA LYS A 125 -10.82 2.86 5.66
C LYS A 125 -9.32 2.95 5.41
N LYS A 126 -8.50 3.09 6.46
CA LYS A 126 -7.03 3.05 6.39
C LYS A 126 -6.55 1.65 5.97
N ASP A 127 -7.06 0.60 6.60
CA ASP A 127 -6.78 -0.79 6.23
C ASP A 127 -7.27 -1.12 4.82
N ARG A 128 -8.44 -0.60 4.41
CA ARG A 128 -8.95 -0.70 3.03
C ARG A 128 -8.14 0.13 2.05
N ALA A 129 -7.67 1.32 2.40
CA ALA A 129 -6.78 2.10 1.55
C ALA A 129 -5.43 1.41 1.37
N LEU A 130 -4.86 0.84 2.43
CA LEU A 130 -3.64 0.01 2.40
C LEU A 130 -3.88 -1.35 1.71
N LYS A 131 -5.05 -1.98 1.90
CA LYS A 131 -5.49 -3.18 1.19
C LYS A 131 -5.90 -2.86 -0.24
N ASN A 132 -6.60 -1.76 -0.51
CA ASN A 132 -7.02 -1.36 -1.86
C ASN A 132 -5.84 -0.99 -2.78
N VAL A 133 -4.72 -0.51 -2.26
CA VAL A 133 -3.48 -0.39 -3.06
C VAL A 133 -2.90 -1.78 -3.40
N ARG A 134 -3.20 -2.82 -2.60
CA ARG A 134 -2.79 -4.22 -2.83
C ARG A 134 -3.85 -5.07 -3.51
N ASP A 135 -5.12 -4.96 -3.05
CA ASP A 135 -6.25 -5.70 -3.61
C ASP A 135 -6.74 -5.10 -4.93
N SER A 136 -6.43 -3.83 -5.23
CA SER A 136 -6.82 -3.24 -6.50
C SER A 136 -6.02 -3.78 -7.69
N SER A 137 -4.86 -4.37 -7.48
CA SER A 137 -4.10 -5.06 -8.52
C SER A 137 -4.36 -6.57 -8.58
N SER A 138 -5.10 -7.16 -7.62
CA SER A 138 -5.34 -8.59 -7.55
C SER A 138 -6.78 -8.98 -7.93
N PHE A 139 -6.91 -10.17 -8.48
CA PHE A 139 -8.20 -10.82 -8.78
C PHE A 139 -9.12 -10.95 -7.55
N GLU A 140 -8.56 -11.10 -6.34
CA GLU A 140 -9.31 -11.16 -5.08
C GLU A 140 -10.00 -9.83 -4.75
N GLY A 141 -9.39 -8.69 -5.06
CA GLY A 141 -10.04 -7.37 -4.94
C GLY A 141 -11.23 -7.19 -5.89
N LEU A 142 -11.18 -7.81 -7.06
CA LEU A 142 -12.30 -7.83 -8.01
C LEU A 142 -13.42 -8.80 -7.57
N LEU A 143 -13.10 -9.83 -6.78
CA LEU A 143 -14.05 -10.85 -6.32
C LEU A 143 -14.97 -10.38 -5.17
N ASN A 144 -14.65 -9.30 -4.47
CA ASN A 144 -15.42 -8.84 -3.32
C ASN A 144 -16.82 -8.28 -3.66
N GLU A 145 -17.14 -8.06 -4.95
CA GLU A 145 -18.51 -7.83 -5.40
C GLU A 145 -19.03 -9.10 -6.07
N ALA A 146 -19.99 -9.79 -5.45
CA ALA A 146 -20.47 -11.12 -5.83
C ALA A 146 -20.94 -11.27 -7.30
N LYS A 147 -21.29 -10.18 -7.99
CA LYS A 147 -21.63 -10.19 -9.43
C LYS A 147 -20.38 -10.17 -10.31
N SER A 148 -19.39 -9.35 -9.95
CA SER A 148 -18.12 -9.23 -10.67
C SER A 148 -17.30 -10.51 -10.58
N ALA A 149 -17.34 -11.18 -9.42
CA ALA A 149 -16.71 -12.47 -9.19
C ALA A 149 -17.13 -13.54 -10.21
N LYS A 150 -18.43 -13.69 -10.40
CA LYS A 150 -18.98 -14.70 -11.33
C LYS A 150 -18.58 -14.44 -12.78
N VAL A 151 -18.58 -13.18 -13.20
CA VAL A 151 -18.24 -12.81 -14.58
C VAL A 151 -16.75 -13.01 -14.87
N LEU A 152 -15.88 -12.73 -13.90
CA LEU A 152 -14.43 -12.94 -14.05
C LEU A 152 -14.07 -14.43 -13.98
N THR A 153 -14.77 -15.21 -13.15
CA THR A 153 -14.62 -16.68 -13.12
C THR A 153 -15.08 -17.28 -14.47
N ASP A 154 -16.21 -16.86 -14.98
CA ASP A 154 -16.72 -17.29 -16.31
C ASP A 154 -15.75 -16.93 -17.44
N LEU A 155 -15.06 -15.78 -17.34
CA LEU A 155 -14.02 -15.39 -18.31
C LEU A 155 -12.77 -16.24 -18.18
N SER A 156 -12.29 -16.48 -16.97
CA SER A 156 -11.11 -17.32 -16.77
C SER A 156 -11.35 -18.77 -17.21
N GLU A 157 -12.55 -19.33 -16.95
CA GLU A 157 -12.93 -20.67 -17.41
C GLU A 157 -13.04 -20.79 -18.93
N LYS A 158 -13.43 -19.71 -19.63
CA LYS A 158 -13.49 -19.66 -21.10
C LYS A 158 -12.17 -19.28 -21.75
N SER A 159 -11.22 -18.77 -20.97
CA SER A 159 -9.93 -18.31 -21.48
C SER A 159 -8.92 -19.44 -21.61
N ARG A 160 -8.06 -19.34 -22.62
CA ARG A 160 -7.01 -20.32 -22.83
C ARG A 160 -5.95 -20.20 -21.73
N LEU A 161 -5.71 -21.29 -20.99
CA LEU A 161 -4.60 -21.39 -20.06
C LEU A 161 -3.30 -21.70 -20.80
N ARG A 162 -2.22 -20.97 -20.53
CA ARG A 162 -0.89 -21.21 -21.08
C ARG A 162 0.17 -21.15 -19.99
N THR A 163 1.11 -22.08 -20.06
CA THR A 163 2.27 -22.14 -19.14
C THR A 163 3.48 -21.54 -19.84
N TYR A 164 4.18 -20.66 -19.11
CA TYR A 164 5.43 -20.03 -19.54
C TYR A 164 6.57 -20.52 -18.66
N LYS A 165 7.71 -20.78 -19.27
CA LYS A 165 8.94 -21.16 -18.56
C LYS A 165 9.60 -19.90 -17.99
N LYS A 166 10.44 -20.09 -16.99
CA LYS A 166 11.29 -19.02 -16.48
C LYS A 166 12.07 -18.33 -17.61
N LYS A 167 12.10 -17.00 -17.63
CA LYS A 167 12.73 -16.15 -18.65
C LYS A 167 12.11 -16.28 -20.05
N GLN A 168 10.86 -16.70 -20.13
CA GLN A 168 10.11 -16.69 -21.38
C GLN A 168 9.27 -15.43 -21.45
N ASP A 169 9.36 -14.74 -22.60
CA ASP A 169 8.54 -13.57 -22.87
C ASP A 169 7.08 -13.97 -23.07
N ILE A 170 6.22 -13.15 -22.48
CA ILE A 170 4.76 -13.26 -22.57
C ILE A 170 4.27 -12.36 -23.69
N PHE A 171 4.77 -11.14 -23.75
CA PHE A 171 4.66 -10.19 -24.84
C PHE A 171 5.90 -9.26 -24.86
N THR A 172 6.13 -8.58 -25.97
CA THR A 172 7.30 -7.74 -26.19
C THR A 172 6.88 -6.29 -26.46
N ASP A 173 7.70 -5.33 -26.04
CA ASP A 173 7.55 -3.92 -26.38
C ASP A 173 7.38 -3.71 -27.88
N GLY A 174 6.41 -2.89 -28.28
CA GLY A 174 6.05 -2.61 -29.68
C GLY A 174 5.04 -3.59 -30.30
N ASP A 175 4.80 -4.76 -29.71
CA ASP A 175 3.80 -5.72 -30.21
C ASP A 175 2.37 -5.18 -30.04
N GLN A 176 1.49 -5.52 -31.00
CA GLN A 176 0.08 -5.19 -30.91
C GLN A 176 -0.64 -6.07 -29.88
N PRO A 177 -1.33 -5.50 -28.86
CA PRO A 177 -1.95 -6.29 -27.82
C PRO A 177 -3.15 -7.08 -28.34
N GLN A 178 -3.08 -8.40 -28.17
CA GLN A 178 -4.15 -9.33 -28.54
C GLN A 178 -4.91 -9.88 -27.33
N ASN A 179 -4.25 -9.91 -26.17
CA ASN A 179 -4.79 -10.48 -24.94
C ASN A 179 -4.47 -9.60 -23.72
N VAL A 180 -5.35 -9.66 -22.75
CA VAL A 180 -5.02 -9.35 -21.35
C VAL A 180 -4.63 -10.66 -20.68
N TYR A 181 -3.65 -10.62 -19.81
CA TYR A 181 -3.15 -11.80 -19.11
C TYR A 181 -3.52 -11.73 -17.62
N LEU A 182 -4.18 -12.77 -17.12
CA LEU A 182 -4.44 -12.94 -15.69
C LEU A 182 -3.51 -14.03 -15.16
N ILE A 183 -2.72 -13.70 -14.14
CA ILE A 183 -1.77 -14.65 -13.53
C ILE A 183 -2.54 -15.62 -12.66
N LYS A 184 -2.54 -16.91 -13.01
CA LYS A 184 -3.09 -18.00 -12.19
C LYS A 184 -2.09 -18.45 -11.12
N SER A 185 -0.82 -18.60 -11.52
CA SER A 185 0.28 -18.99 -10.63
C SER A 185 1.61 -18.51 -11.19
N GLY A 186 2.61 -18.33 -10.33
CA GLY A 186 3.93 -17.84 -10.71
C GLY A 186 4.05 -16.32 -10.60
N LYS A 187 5.11 -15.78 -11.22
CA LYS A 187 5.46 -14.35 -11.15
C LYS A 187 5.87 -13.83 -12.51
N VAL A 188 5.47 -12.60 -12.81
CA VAL A 188 5.79 -11.89 -14.06
C VAL A 188 6.48 -10.59 -13.71
N ARG A 189 7.54 -10.22 -14.45
CA ARG A 189 8.09 -8.86 -14.46
C ARG A 189 7.74 -8.17 -15.75
N THR A 190 7.51 -6.88 -15.72
CA THR A 190 7.54 -6.02 -16.91
C THR A 190 8.75 -5.10 -16.83
N TYR A 191 9.35 -4.83 -17.98
CA TYR A 191 10.54 -3.99 -18.06
C TYR A 191 10.63 -3.25 -19.39
N MET A 192 11.29 -2.09 -19.35
CA MET A 192 11.64 -1.31 -20.52
C MET A 192 13.14 -1.36 -20.73
N VAL A 193 13.57 -1.36 -21.99
CA VAL A 193 14.99 -1.36 -22.36
C VAL A 193 15.37 0.04 -22.85
N TYR A 194 16.38 0.65 -22.24
CA TYR A 194 16.92 1.92 -22.69
C TYR A 194 17.86 1.73 -23.90
N GLN A 195 18.16 2.81 -24.63
CA GLN A 195 18.98 2.78 -25.87
C GLN A 195 20.36 2.12 -25.70
N ASP A 196 20.91 2.11 -24.51
CA ASP A 196 22.20 1.48 -24.16
C ASP A 196 22.09 0.02 -23.69
N GLY A 197 20.89 -0.57 -23.77
CA GLY A 197 20.61 -1.94 -23.38
C GLY A 197 20.35 -2.16 -21.89
N ARG A 198 20.34 -1.10 -21.07
CA ARG A 198 19.96 -1.21 -19.65
C ARG A 198 18.46 -1.41 -19.52
N GLU A 199 18.09 -2.33 -18.64
CA GLU A 199 16.70 -2.59 -18.29
C GLU A 199 16.28 -1.77 -17.06
N ILE A 200 15.05 -1.31 -17.07
CA ILE A 200 14.36 -0.80 -15.89
C ILE A 200 13.06 -1.59 -15.69
N ILE A 201 12.88 -2.19 -14.51
CA ILE A 201 11.66 -2.92 -14.18
C ILE A 201 10.54 -1.90 -13.93
N SER A 202 9.49 -2.00 -14.76
CA SER A 202 8.28 -1.18 -14.68
C SER A 202 7.22 -1.77 -13.73
N GLY A 203 7.25 -3.11 -13.50
CA GLY A 203 6.34 -3.79 -12.58
C GLY A 203 6.76 -5.22 -12.25
N ILE A 204 6.30 -5.72 -11.09
CA ILE A 204 6.35 -7.14 -10.69
C ILE A 204 4.94 -7.55 -10.30
N PHE A 205 4.48 -8.65 -10.88
CA PHE A 205 3.12 -9.16 -10.76
C PHE A 205 3.14 -10.60 -10.25
N SER A 206 2.09 -10.97 -9.53
CA SER A 206 1.91 -12.29 -8.91
C SER A 206 0.54 -12.88 -9.21
N ALA A 207 0.25 -14.07 -8.69
CA ALA A 207 -1.06 -14.70 -8.85
C ALA A 207 -2.21 -13.75 -8.49
N GLY A 208 -3.20 -13.65 -9.36
CA GLY A 208 -4.33 -12.72 -9.23
C GLY A 208 -4.14 -11.36 -9.91
N ASP A 209 -2.93 -11.01 -10.35
CA ASP A 209 -2.68 -9.74 -11.04
C ASP A 209 -3.00 -9.85 -12.54
N PHE A 210 -3.42 -8.72 -13.13
CA PHE A 210 -3.59 -8.55 -14.58
C PHE A 210 -2.37 -7.88 -15.18
N VAL A 211 -1.97 -8.32 -16.39
CA VAL A 211 -0.84 -7.76 -17.13
C VAL A 211 -1.25 -7.44 -18.56
N GLY A 212 -0.79 -6.32 -19.12
CA GLY A 212 -1.00 -5.92 -20.50
C GLY A 212 -2.37 -5.30 -20.80
N TYR A 213 -3.20 -5.03 -19.79
CA TYR A 213 -4.52 -4.40 -19.95
C TYR A 213 -4.43 -2.92 -20.29
N GLU A 214 -3.37 -2.21 -19.84
CA GLU A 214 -3.15 -0.79 -20.11
C GLU A 214 -3.12 -0.52 -21.62
N SER A 215 -2.32 -1.26 -22.37
CA SER A 215 -2.16 -1.11 -23.81
C SER A 215 -3.45 -1.42 -24.58
N ILE A 216 -4.27 -2.36 -24.08
CA ILE A 216 -5.57 -2.65 -24.67
C ILE A 216 -6.55 -1.50 -24.43
N MET A 217 -6.60 -0.96 -23.21
CA MET A 217 -7.49 0.15 -22.86
C MET A 217 -7.12 1.44 -23.59
N LEU A 218 -5.81 1.72 -23.76
CA LEU A 218 -5.30 2.87 -24.50
C LEU A 218 -5.29 2.67 -26.02
N ASN A 219 -5.53 1.44 -26.49
CA ASN A 219 -5.40 1.05 -27.89
C ASN A 219 -4.04 1.39 -28.50
N THR A 220 -2.98 1.15 -27.74
CA THR A 220 -1.56 1.35 -28.13
C THR A 220 -0.83 0.01 -28.17
N PRO A 221 0.31 -0.11 -28.86
CA PRO A 221 1.23 -1.22 -28.70
C PRO A 221 1.68 -1.36 -27.24
N TYR A 222 2.14 -2.56 -26.83
CA TYR A 222 2.79 -2.71 -25.53
C TYR A 222 3.99 -1.77 -25.43
N GLN A 223 4.13 -1.12 -24.27
CA GLN A 223 5.19 -0.14 -24.01
C GLN A 223 6.31 -0.71 -23.12
N ASP A 224 6.19 -1.97 -22.77
CA ASP A 224 7.16 -2.74 -22.01
C ASP A 224 7.12 -4.20 -22.46
N THR A 225 8.16 -4.95 -22.10
CA THR A 225 8.23 -6.40 -22.29
C THR A 225 7.84 -7.09 -21.00
N ALA A 226 6.97 -8.10 -21.07
CA ALA A 226 6.61 -8.95 -19.95
C ALA A 226 7.30 -10.30 -20.03
N GLU A 227 7.97 -10.71 -18.96
CA GLU A 227 8.74 -11.95 -18.86
C GLU A 227 8.35 -12.73 -17.60
N ALA A 228 8.28 -14.06 -17.70
CA ALA A 228 8.04 -14.95 -16.58
C ALA A 228 9.30 -15.10 -15.68
N LEU A 229 9.20 -14.76 -14.40
CA LEU A 229 10.30 -14.90 -13.44
C LEU A 229 10.52 -16.33 -12.94
N ASP A 230 9.49 -17.16 -13.01
CA ASP A 230 9.48 -18.58 -12.68
C ASP A 230 8.53 -19.33 -13.63
N VAL A 231 8.19 -20.59 -13.34
CA VAL A 231 7.16 -21.30 -14.09
C VAL A 231 5.81 -20.66 -13.79
N THR A 232 5.22 -20.01 -14.80
CA THR A 232 4.04 -19.16 -14.64
C THR A 232 2.89 -19.66 -15.51
N GLU A 233 1.71 -19.78 -14.94
CA GLU A 233 0.47 -20.10 -15.66
C GLU A 233 -0.39 -18.84 -15.79
N LEU A 234 -0.80 -18.53 -17.02
CA LEU A 234 -1.59 -17.36 -17.37
C LEU A 234 -2.89 -17.75 -18.08
N TYR A 235 -3.99 -17.13 -17.72
CA TYR A 235 -5.20 -17.09 -18.54
C TYR A 235 -5.04 -15.99 -19.59
N LEU A 236 -5.23 -16.33 -20.87
CA LEU A 236 -5.19 -15.42 -22.00
C LEU A 236 -6.61 -14.96 -22.32
N ILE A 237 -6.94 -13.75 -21.96
CA ILE A 237 -8.24 -13.12 -22.17
C ILE A 237 -8.18 -12.33 -23.48
N PRO A 238 -8.89 -12.73 -24.56
CA PRO A 238 -8.85 -12.02 -25.83
C PRO A 238 -9.29 -10.56 -25.69
N LYS A 239 -8.63 -9.64 -26.42
CA LYS A 239 -8.93 -8.18 -26.44
C LYS A 239 -10.42 -7.90 -26.61
N ASN A 240 -11.10 -8.63 -27.52
CA ASN A 240 -12.53 -8.40 -27.78
C ASN A 240 -13.41 -8.81 -26.61
N ASP A 241 -13.09 -9.90 -25.92
CA ASP A 241 -13.83 -10.39 -24.76
C ASP A 241 -13.62 -9.45 -23.59
N PHE A 242 -12.38 -8.99 -23.37
CA PHE A 242 -12.06 -8.00 -22.36
C PHE A 242 -12.80 -6.67 -22.59
N ASN A 243 -12.76 -6.13 -23.81
CA ASN A 243 -13.48 -4.91 -24.15
C ASN A 243 -15.00 -5.09 -23.97
N SER A 244 -15.56 -6.21 -24.44
CA SER A 244 -16.98 -6.53 -24.27
C SER A 244 -17.39 -6.56 -22.81
N LEU A 245 -16.51 -7.04 -21.92
CA LEU A 245 -16.73 -7.06 -20.48
C LEU A 245 -16.76 -5.65 -19.90
N LEU A 246 -15.79 -4.79 -20.24
CA LEU A 246 -15.75 -3.41 -19.77
C LEU A 246 -16.99 -2.61 -20.19
N TYR A 247 -17.54 -2.87 -21.39
CA TYR A 247 -18.76 -2.22 -21.84
C TYR A 247 -20.03 -2.73 -21.17
N LYS A 248 -20.09 -4.02 -20.80
CA LYS A 248 -21.29 -4.66 -20.24
C LYS A 248 -21.41 -4.48 -18.73
N ASP A 249 -20.29 -4.37 -18.03
CA ASP A 249 -20.25 -4.29 -16.57
C ASP A 249 -19.50 -3.04 -16.09
N HIS A 250 -20.28 -2.05 -15.66
CA HIS A 250 -19.75 -0.77 -15.16
C HIS A 250 -18.95 -0.93 -13.87
N GLY A 251 -19.24 -1.95 -13.05
CA GLY A 251 -18.47 -2.23 -11.83
C GLY A 251 -17.06 -2.69 -12.16
N ILE A 252 -16.94 -3.58 -13.14
CA ILE A 252 -15.64 -4.05 -13.64
C ILE A 252 -14.87 -2.92 -14.32
N ALA A 253 -15.53 -2.12 -15.16
CA ALA A 253 -14.88 -0.97 -15.80
C ALA A 253 -14.33 0.03 -14.76
N LYS A 254 -15.12 0.36 -13.73
CA LYS A 254 -14.69 1.22 -12.62
C LYS A 254 -13.46 0.65 -11.93
N LYS A 255 -13.43 -0.66 -11.70
CA LYS A 255 -12.30 -1.34 -11.05
C LYS A 255 -11.01 -1.24 -11.88
N PHE A 256 -11.07 -1.44 -13.19
CA PHE A 256 -9.91 -1.25 -14.07
C PHE A 256 -9.44 0.21 -14.13
N ILE A 257 -10.36 1.19 -14.01
CA ILE A 257 -9.99 2.61 -13.87
C ILE A 257 -9.27 2.85 -12.53
N GLU A 258 -9.73 2.23 -11.44
CA GLU A 258 -9.05 2.29 -10.14
C GLU A 258 -7.64 1.67 -10.20
N LEU A 259 -7.48 0.52 -10.89
CA LEU A 259 -6.17 -0.10 -11.14
C LEU A 259 -5.23 0.85 -11.88
N LEU A 260 -5.66 1.42 -13.00
CA LEU A 260 -4.87 2.39 -13.76
C LEU A 260 -4.48 3.61 -12.92
N SER A 261 -5.40 4.11 -12.11
CA SER A 261 -5.14 5.24 -11.23
C SER A 261 -4.09 4.90 -10.17
N GLY A 262 -4.16 3.68 -9.61
CA GLY A 262 -3.17 3.14 -8.67
C GLY A 262 -1.79 3.00 -9.30
N ASP A 263 -1.71 2.46 -10.52
CA ASP A 263 -0.46 2.31 -11.26
C ASP A 263 0.20 3.66 -11.55
N ILE A 264 -0.60 4.68 -11.95
CA ILE A 264 -0.09 6.05 -12.15
C ILE A 264 0.48 6.62 -10.85
N GLN A 265 -0.21 6.44 -9.73
CA GLN A 265 0.26 6.90 -8.43
C GLN A 265 1.57 6.19 -8.02
N GLY A 266 1.63 4.89 -8.17
CA GLY A 266 2.83 4.09 -7.88
C GLY A 266 4.03 4.51 -8.75
N LYS A 267 3.80 4.76 -10.05
CA LYS A 267 4.85 5.26 -10.97
C LYS A 267 5.34 6.65 -10.58
N LYS A 268 4.47 7.56 -10.11
CA LYS A 268 4.86 8.88 -9.58
C LYS A 268 5.74 8.75 -8.32
N GLU A 269 5.38 7.88 -7.39
CA GLU A 269 6.17 7.62 -6.19
C GLU A 269 7.54 7.02 -6.53
N GLN A 270 7.58 6.11 -7.49
CA GLN A 270 8.84 5.54 -7.98
C GLN A 270 9.75 6.60 -8.59
N LEU A 271 9.22 7.53 -9.38
CA LEU A 271 9.98 8.67 -9.91
C LEU A 271 10.54 9.56 -8.81
N LEU A 272 9.75 9.89 -7.79
CA LEU A 272 10.22 10.65 -6.63
C LEU A 272 11.34 9.92 -5.88
N LYS A 273 11.20 8.62 -5.65
CA LYS A 273 12.24 7.79 -5.02
C LYS A 273 13.52 7.75 -5.85
N LEU A 274 13.42 7.68 -7.18
CA LEU A 274 14.58 7.73 -8.07
C LEU A 274 15.29 9.07 -8.04
N ALA A 275 14.54 10.18 -7.92
CA ALA A 275 15.08 11.53 -7.92
C ALA A 275 15.73 11.94 -6.58
N TYR A 276 15.17 11.50 -5.47
CA TYR A 276 15.53 12.03 -4.15
C TYR A 276 16.15 11.02 -3.19
N ASN A 277 15.92 9.70 -3.35
CA ASN A 277 16.46 8.71 -2.44
C ASN A 277 17.85 8.26 -2.87
N SER A 278 18.76 8.08 -1.88
CA SER A 278 20.06 7.42 -2.13
C SER A 278 19.88 5.99 -2.67
N VAL A 279 20.88 5.46 -3.37
CA VAL A 279 20.86 4.07 -3.85
C VAL A 279 20.63 3.10 -2.69
N ARG A 280 21.28 3.34 -1.56
CA ARG A 280 21.13 2.54 -0.34
C ARG A 280 19.67 2.47 0.13
N LYS A 281 18.99 3.63 0.18
CA LYS A 281 17.58 3.71 0.55
C LYS A 281 16.68 2.99 -0.47
N ARG A 282 16.95 3.17 -1.76
CA ARG A 282 16.18 2.50 -2.84
C ARG A 282 16.30 0.98 -2.78
N VAL A 283 17.50 0.45 -2.49
CA VAL A 283 17.71 -1.01 -2.30
C VAL A 283 16.95 -1.51 -1.07
N ALA A 284 16.98 -0.77 0.04
CA ALA A 284 16.23 -1.12 1.23
C ALA A 284 14.71 -1.15 0.95
N ASP A 285 14.19 -0.10 0.30
CA ASP A 285 12.77 -0.01 -0.08
C ASP A 285 12.35 -1.12 -1.04
N ALA A 286 13.21 -1.49 -2.01
CA ALA A 286 12.94 -2.60 -2.92
C ALA A 286 12.82 -3.94 -2.18
N LEU A 287 13.74 -4.23 -1.25
CA LEU A 287 13.68 -5.45 -0.43
C LEU A 287 12.45 -5.47 0.49
N VAL A 288 12.11 -4.33 1.11
CA VAL A 288 10.90 -4.20 1.94
C VAL A 288 9.63 -4.44 1.09
N ASN A 289 9.51 -3.78 -0.06
CA ASN A 289 8.35 -3.93 -0.94
C ASN A 289 8.17 -5.37 -1.43
N MET A 290 9.28 -6.07 -1.71
CA MET A 290 9.23 -7.48 -2.12
C MET A 290 8.82 -8.38 -0.97
N ALA A 291 9.37 -8.16 0.24
CA ALA A 291 8.97 -8.89 1.44
C ALA A 291 7.47 -8.76 1.69
N GLU A 292 6.98 -7.53 1.65
CA GLU A 292 5.57 -7.23 1.83
C GLU A 292 4.67 -7.83 0.75
N LYS A 293 5.12 -7.81 -0.51
CA LYS A 293 4.34 -8.33 -1.64
C LYS A 293 4.23 -9.85 -1.64
N PHE A 294 5.26 -10.56 -1.15
CA PHE A 294 5.30 -12.02 -1.24
C PHE A 294 4.89 -12.73 0.04
N ASP A 295 5.19 -12.15 1.20
CA ASP A 295 4.97 -12.80 2.51
C ASP A 295 4.00 -12.02 3.42
N GLY A 296 3.53 -10.84 3.00
CA GLY A 296 2.55 -10.01 3.73
C GLY A 296 3.17 -8.87 4.56
N LEU A 297 2.32 -8.02 5.16
CA LEU A 297 2.73 -6.76 5.84
C LEU A 297 3.43 -6.95 7.18
N GLU A 298 3.20 -8.05 7.87
CA GLU A 298 3.66 -8.31 9.24
C GLU A 298 4.89 -9.21 9.31
N VAL A 299 5.62 -9.35 8.21
CA VAL A 299 6.77 -10.24 8.14
C VAL A 299 7.97 -9.57 8.78
N GLU A 300 8.47 -10.15 9.87
CA GLU A 300 9.73 -9.71 10.50
C GLU A 300 10.96 -10.13 9.68
N THR A 301 10.92 -11.32 9.10
CA THR A 301 11.99 -11.93 8.30
C THR A 301 11.41 -12.60 7.07
N CYS A 302 12.05 -12.48 5.91
CA CYS A 302 11.61 -13.12 4.68
C CYS A 302 12.78 -13.60 3.83
N GLU A 303 12.50 -14.56 2.93
CA GLU A 303 13.46 -15.05 1.95
C GLU A 303 13.05 -14.57 0.54
N ILE A 304 13.91 -13.78 -0.07
CA ILE A 304 13.69 -13.20 -1.39
C ILE A 304 14.65 -13.85 -2.38
N LYS A 305 14.12 -14.51 -3.39
CA LYS A 305 14.92 -15.05 -4.50
C LYS A 305 14.93 -14.09 -5.66
N ILE A 306 16.01 -13.32 -5.78
CA ILE A 306 16.17 -12.32 -6.85
C ILE A 306 17.61 -12.32 -7.37
N SER A 307 17.78 -12.10 -8.68
CA SER A 307 19.11 -11.88 -9.24
C SER A 307 19.61 -10.45 -8.95
N ARG A 308 20.93 -10.26 -9.03
CA ARG A 308 21.51 -8.91 -8.89
C ARG A 308 21.07 -7.98 -10.02
N ASP A 309 20.95 -8.55 -11.22
CA ASP A 309 20.52 -7.81 -12.41
C ASP A 309 19.10 -7.32 -12.25
N ASP A 310 18.18 -8.18 -11.79
CA ASP A 310 16.80 -7.79 -11.51
C ASP A 310 16.70 -6.73 -10.40
N LEU A 311 17.48 -6.88 -9.33
CA LEU A 311 17.50 -5.88 -8.23
C LEU A 311 18.09 -4.55 -8.73
N ALA A 312 19.13 -4.58 -9.57
CA ALA A 312 19.70 -3.39 -10.19
C ALA A 312 18.71 -2.68 -11.10
N ALA A 313 17.97 -3.44 -11.91
CA ALA A 313 16.92 -2.94 -12.78
C ALA A 313 15.72 -2.35 -11.98
N MET A 314 15.35 -2.96 -10.84
CA MET A 314 14.31 -2.42 -9.95
C MET A 314 14.70 -1.08 -9.31
N VAL A 315 15.95 -0.98 -8.89
CA VAL A 315 16.47 0.18 -8.14
C VAL A 315 16.92 1.30 -9.09
N GLY A 316 17.14 0.98 -10.36
CA GLY A 316 17.68 1.92 -11.36
C GLY A 316 19.14 2.28 -11.08
N THR A 317 20.01 1.27 -10.91
CA THR A 317 21.44 1.48 -10.63
C THR A 317 22.31 0.37 -11.24
N ALA A 318 23.64 0.52 -11.19
CA ALA A 318 24.57 -0.48 -11.71
C ALA A 318 24.73 -1.67 -10.75
N ASN A 319 24.99 -2.87 -11.29
CA ASN A 319 25.20 -4.11 -10.53
C ASN A 319 26.32 -4.03 -9.48
N GLU A 320 27.38 -3.28 -9.79
CA GLU A 320 28.49 -3.07 -8.85
C GLU A 320 28.02 -2.31 -7.59
N THR A 321 27.15 -1.30 -7.77
CA THR A 321 26.59 -0.52 -6.67
C THR A 321 25.65 -1.38 -5.83
N ILE A 322 24.81 -2.22 -6.46
CA ILE A 322 23.99 -3.20 -5.73
C ILE A 322 24.87 -4.15 -4.93
N SER A 323 25.94 -4.68 -5.53
CA SER A 323 26.83 -5.63 -4.86
C SER A 323 27.48 -5.01 -3.59
N ARG A 324 27.92 -3.75 -3.67
CA ARG A 324 28.45 -3.01 -2.52
C ARG A 324 27.38 -2.78 -1.44
N THR A 325 26.20 -2.28 -1.85
CA THR A 325 25.11 -2.01 -0.90
C THR A 325 24.63 -3.28 -0.19
N LEU A 326 24.55 -4.42 -0.89
CA LEU A 326 24.20 -5.70 -0.27
C LEU A 326 25.29 -6.22 0.67
N ALA A 327 26.56 -5.96 0.38
CA ALA A 327 27.67 -6.28 1.29
C ALA A 327 27.57 -5.45 2.57
N ASP A 328 27.33 -4.14 2.47
CA ASP A 328 27.12 -3.25 3.61
C ASP A 328 25.95 -3.73 4.47
N PHE A 329 24.80 -4.10 3.85
CA PHE A 329 23.64 -4.62 4.58
C PHE A 329 23.93 -5.95 5.29
N LYS A 330 24.76 -6.81 4.69
CA LYS A 330 25.20 -8.06 5.31
C LYS A 330 26.11 -7.79 6.53
N ASP A 331 27.06 -6.89 6.40
CA ASP A 331 27.98 -6.51 7.49
C ASP A 331 27.22 -5.88 8.68
N GLU A 332 26.16 -5.11 8.39
CA GLU A 332 25.25 -4.54 9.37
C GLU A 332 24.20 -5.55 9.92
N LYS A 333 24.24 -6.79 9.48
CA LYS A 333 23.29 -7.86 9.87
C LYS A 333 21.83 -7.53 9.58
N LEU A 334 21.58 -6.77 8.53
CA LEU A 334 20.24 -6.45 8.05
C LEU A 334 19.73 -7.56 7.13
N ILE A 335 20.63 -8.19 6.40
CA ILE A 335 20.35 -9.31 5.50
C ILE A 335 21.40 -10.41 5.65
N GLU A 336 21.03 -11.63 5.28
CA GLU A 336 21.92 -12.73 4.94
C GLU A 336 21.80 -13.00 3.43
N LYS A 337 22.90 -13.40 2.80
CA LYS A 337 22.92 -13.64 1.36
C LYS A 337 23.63 -14.94 1.03
N GLU A 338 22.95 -15.81 0.26
CA GLU A 338 23.49 -17.03 -0.27
C GLU A 338 23.10 -17.16 -1.77
N GLY A 339 24.08 -16.95 -2.66
CA GLY A 339 23.84 -16.93 -4.11
C GLY A 339 22.83 -15.83 -4.52
N SER A 340 21.69 -16.24 -5.08
CA SER A 340 20.55 -15.36 -5.43
C SER A 340 19.47 -15.26 -4.35
N MET A 341 19.67 -15.97 -3.22
CA MET A 341 18.77 -15.89 -2.08
C MET A 341 19.23 -14.78 -1.15
N ILE A 342 18.33 -13.89 -0.80
CA ILE A 342 18.51 -12.82 0.18
C ILE A 342 17.50 -13.06 1.30
N ARG A 343 18.00 -13.36 2.50
CA ARG A 343 17.18 -13.42 3.70
C ARG A 343 17.22 -12.08 4.40
N VAL A 344 16.08 -11.42 4.50
CA VAL A 344 15.93 -10.17 5.27
C VAL A 344 15.81 -10.55 6.75
N CYS A 345 16.74 -10.08 7.57
CA CYS A 345 16.78 -10.38 9.01
C CYS A 345 15.83 -9.47 9.82
N SER A 346 15.50 -8.28 9.32
CA SER A 346 14.55 -7.37 9.93
C SER A 346 14.03 -6.37 8.89
N VAL A 347 12.78 -6.55 8.49
CA VAL A 347 12.09 -5.64 7.56
C VAL A 347 11.98 -4.24 8.16
N GLU A 348 11.72 -4.15 9.48
CA GLU A 348 11.59 -2.87 10.16
C GLU A 348 12.88 -2.05 10.16
N LYS A 349 14.05 -2.69 10.35
CA LYS A 349 15.33 -2.01 10.30
C LYS A 349 15.65 -1.48 8.91
N LEU A 350 15.33 -2.25 7.84
CA LEU A 350 15.45 -1.78 6.46
C LEU A 350 14.54 -0.59 6.18
N ARG A 351 13.32 -0.58 6.70
CA ARG A 351 12.38 0.55 6.57
C ARG A 351 12.94 1.85 7.18
N ARG A 352 13.63 1.75 8.28
CA ARG A 352 14.22 2.89 9.04
C ARG A 352 15.48 3.46 8.41
N ILE A 353 16.02 2.89 7.35
CA ILE A 353 17.18 3.45 6.65
C ILE A 353 16.78 4.83 6.10
N LYS A 354 17.47 5.86 6.57
CA LYS A 354 17.32 7.23 6.10
C LYS A 354 18.09 7.45 4.80
N GLN A 355 17.79 8.56 4.11
CA GLN A 355 18.47 9.00 2.88
C GLN A 355 19.98 9.05 3.04
#